data_55c284f2e5f0b2ee05683623580f37e0
#
_entry.id   55c284f2e5f0b2ee05683623580f37e0
#
_cell.length_a   1.000
_cell.length_b   1.000
_cell.length_c   1.000
_cell.angle_alpha   90.00
_cell.angle_beta   90.00
_cell.angle_gamma   90.00
#
_symmetry.space_group_name_H-M   'P 1'
#
loop_
_entity.id
_entity.type
_entity.pdbx_description
1 polymer ?
#
loop_
_entity_poly.entity_id
_entity_poly.type
_entity_poly.pdbx_seq_one_letter_code
_entity_poly.pdbx_strand_id
1 'polypeptide(L)'
;ILIYTENEVIDIPEHLNVIIPNPATHYIYGNSQMDSFLRTIILSIERDYILKNKRQRRDLLRTIRREMVIELDRFYKKKYCNRKFKKGTMCQNLLNDNFMNEHNMVYATDYFKINICIINLSNASFKIVSEYSTDRMTMLSILDEETYLPILSTSGNHLYNSDIIDVLNNHLYCSNAN
;
A
#
# COMPACT_ATOMS: atom_id res chain seq x y z
N ILE A 1 -4.84 -16.56 10.47
CA ILE A 1 -4.78 -15.24 11.14
C ILE A 1 -3.32 -14.95 11.47
N LEU A 2 -2.84 -13.80 11.03
CA LEU A 2 -1.50 -13.35 11.29
C LEU A 2 -1.43 -12.69 12.68
N ILE A 3 -0.47 -13.12 13.50
CA ILE A 3 -0.24 -12.51 14.82
C ILE A 3 0.92 -11.54 14.70
N TYR A 4 0.66 -10.29 15.05
CA TYR A 4 1.69 -9.25 14.97
C TYR A 4 1.49 -8.18 16.05
N THR A 5 2.56 -7.45 16.32
CA THR A 5 2.58 -6.29 17.20
C THR A 5 2.94 -5.05 16.38
N GLU A 6 2.28 -3.93 16.66
CA GLU A 6 2.58 -2.66 15.99
C GLU A 6 4.06 -2.30 16.15
N ASN A 7 4.69 -1.88 15.05
CA ASN A 7 6.09 -1.46 14.96
C ASN A 7 7.11 -2.58 15.20
N GLU A 8 6.71 -3.83 15.10
CA GLU A 8 7.61 -4.97 15.19
C GLU A 8 7.73 -5.71 13.87
N VAL A 9 8.87 -6.35 13.66
CA VAL A 9 9.16 -7.18 12.50
C VAL A 9 8.54 -8.56 12.70
N ILE A 10 7.93 -9.09 11.65
CA ILE A 10 7.33 -10.42 11.62
C ILE A 10 7.93 -11.19 10.43
N ASP A 11 8.24 -12.46 10.63
CA ASP A 11 8.70 -13.31 9.55
C ASP A 11 7.61 -13.53 8.51
N ILE A 12 8.02 -13.72 7.27
CA ILE A 12 7.10 -14.04 6.18
C ILE A 12 6.43 -15.40 6.47
N PRO A 13 5.10 -15.48 6.47
CA PRO A 13 4.40 -16.74 6.61
C PRO A 13 4.82 -17.75 5.55
N GLU A 14 4.96 -19.01 5.95
CA GLU A 14 5.47 -20.08 5.08
C GLU A 14 4.73 -20.19 3.74
N HIS A 15 3.41 -20.02 3.75
CA HIS A 15 2.59 -20.10 2.54
C HIS A 15 2.82 -18.96 1.54
N LEU A 16 3.49 -17.88 1.95
CA LEU A 16 3.88 -16.77 1.08
C LEU A 16 5.30 -16.92 0.52
N ASN A 17 6.05 -17.94 0.94
CA ASN A 17 7.43 -18.14 0.49
C ASN A 17 7.55 -18.35 -1.02
N VAL A 18 6.52 -18.89 -1.65
CA VAL A 18 6.50 -19.09 -3.11
C VAL A 18 6.36 -17.80 -3.90
N ILE A 19 5.81 -16.76 -3.26
CA ILE A 19 5.57 -15.45 -3.88
C ILE A 19 6.75 -14.52 -3.67
N ILE A 20 7.31 -14.55 -2.45
CA ILE A 20 8.38 -13.66 -2.07
C ILE A 20 9.72 -14.23 -2.53
N PRO A 21 10.40 -13.61 -3.51
CA PRO A 21 11.73 -14.06 -3.88
C PRO A 21 12.67 -13.83 -2.70
N ASN A 22 13.31 -14.86 -2.24
CA ASN A 22 14.23 -14.81 -1.11
C ASN A 22 13.56 -14.37 0.22
N PRO A 23 12.67 -15.19 0.78
CA PRO A 23 11.94 -14.84 2.01
C PRO A 23 12.84 -14.57 3.23
N ALA A 24 14.08 -15.07 3.22
CA ALA A 24 15.04 -14.83 4.30
C ALA A 24 15.49 -13.36 4.40
N THR A 25 15.35 -12.57 3.33
CA THR A 25 15.72 -11.16 3.29
C THR A 25 14.52 -10.23 3.31
N HIS A 26 13.32 -10.77 3.51
CA HIS A 26 12.07 -10.01 3.55
C HIS A 26 11.36 -10.24 4.88
N TYR A 27 10.55 -9.28 5.26
CA TYR A 27 9.78 -9.32 6.50
C TYR A 27 8.51 -8.51 6.36
N ILE A 28 7.55 -8.77 7.23
CA ILE A 28 6.36 -7.96 7.39
C ILE A 28 6.58 -7.02 8.57
N TYR A 29 6.18 -5.77 8.42
CA TYR A 29 6.26 -4.80 9.49
C TYR A 29 4.87 -4.58 10.09
N GLY A 30 4.73 -4.76 11.39
CA GLY A 30 3.47 -4.64 12.11
C GLY A 30 2.95 -3.20 12.09
N ASN A 31 1.67 -3.05 11.79
CA ASN A 31 1.01 -1.76 11.66
C ASN A 31 -0.23 -1.70 12.54
N SER A 32 -0.70 -0.50 12.89
CA SER A 32 -2.00 -0.33 13.51
C SER A 32 -3.09 -0.23 12.45
N GLN A 33 -4.32 -0.58 12.81
CA GLN A 33 -5.46 -0.48 11.89
C GLN A 33 -5.66 0.96 11.39
N MET A 34 -5.54 1.93 12.29
CA MET A 34 -5.69 3.34 11.94
C MET A 34 -4.60 3.77 10.95
N ASP A 35 -5.01 4.29 9.79
CA ASP A 35 -4.11 4.76 8.75
C ASP A 35 -3.20 3.69 8.13
N SER A 36 -3.51 2.43 8.31
CA SER A 36 -2.60 1.37 7.89
C SER A 36 -2.26 1.40 6.40
N PHE A 37 -3.20 1.82 5.54
CA PHE A 37 -2.94 1.91 4.10
C PHE A 37 -1.88 2.97 3.78
N LEU A 38 -2.04 4.19 4.28
CA LEU A 38 -1.05 5.25 4.05
C LEU A 38 0.29 4.94 4.71
N ARG A 39 0.27 4.40 5.93
CA ARG A 39 1.50 3.97 6.61
C ARG A 39 2.24 2.90 5.83
N THR A 40 1.52 1.94 5.25
CA THR A 40 2.11 0.90 4.41
C THR A 40 2.82 1.49 3.20
N ILE A 41 2.22 2.47 2.54
CA ILE A 41 2.86 3.19 1.44
C ILE A 41 4.15 3.88 1.92
N ILE A 42 4.07 4.64 3.00
CA ILE A 42 5.22 5.41 3.50
C ILE A 42 6.35 4.49 3.96
N LEU A 43 6.02 3.40 4.65
CA LEU A 43 7.01 2.38 5.04
C LEU A 43 7.72 1.78 3.82
N SER A 44 7.02 1.68 2.69
CA SER A 44 7.56 1.08 1.46
C SER A 44 8.44 2.05 0.65
N ILE A 45 8.18 3.36 0.73
CA ILE A 45 8.90 4.36 -0.10
C ILE A 45 9.87 5.22 0.70
N GLU A 46 9.69 5.37 2.00
CA GLU A 46 10.47 6.28 2.85
C GLU A 46 11.33 5.47 3.82
N ARG A 47 12.61 5.32 3.49
CA ARG A 47 13.53 4.48 4.27
C ARG A 47 13.66 4.90 5.73
N ASP A 48 13.64 6.19 5.98
CA ASP A 48 13.87 6.75 7.31
C ASP A 48 12.62 6.72 8.20
N TYR A 49 11.47 6.31 7.67
CA TYR A 49 10.22 6.30 8.44
C TYR A 49 10.33 5.40 9.69
N ILE A 50 10.97 4.25 9.56
CA ILE A 50 11.18 3.31 10.68
C ILE A 50 12.00 3.96 11.80
N LEU A 51 12.92 4.85 11.46
CA LEU A 51 13.80 5.52 12.41
C LEU A 51 13.13 6.69 13.15
N LYS A 52 11.96 7.13 12.66
CA LYS A 52 11.24 8.24 13.26
C LYS A 52 10.50 7.80 14.52
N ASN A 53 10.40 8.70 15.51
CA ASN A 53 9.56 8.47 16.68
C ASN A 53 8.07 8.67 16.33
N LYS A 54 7.18 8.35 17.25
CA LYS A 54 5.74 8.41 17.07
C LYS A 54 5.26 9.79 16.63
N ARG A 55 5.79 10.86 17.20
CA ARG A 55 5.44 12.24 16.87
C ARG A 55 5.86 12.59 15.44
N GLN A 56 7.10 12.27 15.08
CA GLN A 56 7.64 12.54 13.75
C GLN A 56 6.85 11.79 12.67
N ARG A 57 6.49 10.52 12.92
CA ARG A 57 5.67 9.73 12.01
C ARG A 57 4.29 10.35 11.81
N ARG A 58 3.66 10.76 12.89
CA ARG A 58 2.34 11.40 12.83
C ARG A 58 2.39 12.72 12.05
N ASP A 59 3.40 13.55 12.29
CA ASP A 59 3.58 14.83 11.61
C ASP A 59 3.83 14.62 10.10
N LEU A 60 4.62 13.63 9.74
CA LEU A 60 4.87 13.28 8.34
C LEU A 60 3.58 12.85 7.62
N LEU A 61 2.80 11.95 8.22
CA LEU A 61 1.53 11.51 7.62
C LEU A 61 0.55 12.65 7.45
N ARG A 62 0.47 13.55 8.43
CA ARG A 62 -0.37 14.74 8.34
C ARG A 62 0.07 15.66 7.20
N THR A 63 1.35 15.89 7.05
CA THR A 63 1.91 16.70 5.97
C THR A 63 1.60 16.09 4.62
N ILE A 64 1.79 14.79 4.45
CA ILE A 64 1.50 14.08 3.21
C ILE A 64 0.01 14.19 2.85
N ARG A 65 -0.89 14.00 3.80
CA ARG A 65 -2.33 14.14 3.55
C ARG A 65 -2.69 15.53 3.05
N ARG A 66 -2.13 16.56 3.64
CA ARG A 66 -2.36 17.95 3.22
C ARG A 66 -1.83 18.20 1.82
N GLU A 67 -0.66 17.72 1.50
CA GLU A 67 -0.09 17.83 0.16
C GLU A 67 -0.94 17.09 -0.88
N MET A 68 -1.43 15.90 -0.55
CA MET A 68 -2.34 15.15 -1.42
C MET A 68 -3.63 15.91 -1.69
N VAL A 69 -4.19 16.58 -0.70
CA VAL A 69 -5.39 17.42 -0.87
C VAL A 69 -5.11 18.59 -1.82
N ILE A 70 -3.97 19.24 -1.64
CA ILE A 70 -3.57 20.38 -2.51
C ILE A 70 -3.39 19.92 -3.96
N GLU A 71 -2.73 18.79 -4.17
CA GLU A 71 -2.44 18.26 -5.51
C GLU A 71 -3.67 17.58 -6.17
N LEU A 72 -4.70 17.26 -5.40
CA LEU A 72 -5.87 16.55 -5.90
C LEU A 72 -6.56 17.27 -7.04
N ASP A 73 -6.63 18.60 -7.00
CA ASP A 73 -7.24 19.41 -8.07
C ASP A 73 -6.65 19.11 -9.44
N ARG A 74 -5.34 19.03 -9.51
CA ARG A 74 -4.63 18.77 -10.76
C ARG A 74 -4.93 17.37 -11.29
N PHE A 75 -4.86 16.35 -10.42
CA PHE A 75 -5.17 14.98 -10.80
C PHE A 75 -6.64 14.80 -11.17
N TYR A 76 -7.53 15.44 -10.41
CA TYR A 76 -8.97 15.34 -10.63
C TYR A 76 -9.35 15.86 -12.03
N LYS A 77 -8.86 17.01 -12.42
CA LYS A 77 -9.13 17.60 -13.74
C LYS A 77 -8.62 16.73 -14.88
N LYS A 78 -7.48 16.08 -14.71
CA LYS A 78 -6.86 15.24 -15.74
C LYS A 78 -7.49 13.86 -15.86
N LYS A 79 -7.81 13.21 -14.73
CA LYS A 79 -8.11 11.77 -14.71
C LYS A 79 -9.46 11.40 -14.15
N TYR A 80 -10.00 12.17 -13.19
CA TYR A 80 -11.13 11.71 -12.39
C TYR A 80 -12.44 12.44 -12.68
N CYS A 81 -12.44 13.58 -13.38
CA CYS A 81 -13.63 14.37 -13.60
C CYS A 81 -14.71 13.65 -14.42
N ASN A 82 -14.32 12.71 -15.28
CA ASN A 82 -15.22 11.90 -16.10
C ASN A 82 -15.56 10.55 -15.46
N ARG A 83 -15.07 10.29 -14.25
CA ARG A 83 -15.34 9.08 -13.48
C ARG A 83 -16.32 9.41 -12.35
N LYS A 84 -16.89 8.38 -11.73
CA LYS A 84 -17.79 8.53 -10.58
C LYS A 84 -17.08 8.96 -9.29
N PHE A 85 -15.91 9.57 -9.41
CA PHE A 85 -15.14 10.06 -8.26
C PHE A 85 -15.68 11.41 -7.82
N LYS A 86 -15.91 11.55 -6.53
CA LYS A 86 -16.38 12.80 -5.93
C LYS A 86 -15.24 13.48 -5.21
N LYS A 87 -14.76 14.59 -5.75
CA LYS A 87 -13.63 15.35 -5.22
C LYS A 87 -13.80 15.74 -3.76
N GLY A 88 -14.97 16.24 -3.38
CA GLY A 88 -15.24 16.65 -2.01
C GLY A 88 -15.15 15.48 -1.03
N THR A 89 -15.66 14.31 -1.39
CA THR A 89 -15.54 13.09 -0.59
C THR A 89 -14.09 12.63 -0.48
N MET A 90 -13.34 12.70 -1.58
CA MET A 90 -11.92 12.35 -1.56
C MET A 90 -11.13 13.27 -0.62
N CYS A 91 -11.37 14.58 -0.67
CA CYS A 91 -10.73 15.53 0.24
C CYS A 91 -11.04 15.24 1.70
N GLN A 92 -12.31 14.98 2.03
CA GLN A 92 -12.71 14.66 3.39
C GLN A 92 -12.04 13.39 3.91
N ASN A 93 -11.99 12.35 3.09
CA ASN A 93 -11.35 11.08 3.47
C ASN A 93 -9.83 11.21 3.61
N LEU A 94 -9.19 12.07 2.82
CA LEU A 94 -7.76 12.35 2.95
C LEU A 94 -7.43 13.11 4.24
N LEU A 95 -8.28 14.05 4.65
CA LEU A 95 -8.09 14.85 5.86
C LEU A 95 -8.46 14.09 7.13
N ASN A 96 -9.41 13.19 7.04
CA ASN A 96 -9.79 12.30 8.14
C ASN A 96 -8.94 11.04 8.08
N ASP A 97 -8.72 10.41 9.23
CA ASP A 97 -7.88 9.20 9.34
C ASP A 97 -8.48 7.97 8.64
N ASN A 98 -9.56 8.13 7.91
CA ASN A 98 -10.26 7.08 7.18
C ASN A 98 -9.95 7.13 5.68
N PHE A 99 -8.73 6.77 5.34
CA PHE A 99 -8.15 6.86 4.00
C PHE A 99 -8.53 5.70 3.06
N MET A 100 -9.33 4.75 3.50
CA MET A 100 -9.50 3.45 2.83
C MET A 100 -10.56 3.42 1.73
N ASN A 101 -11.04 4.57 1.28
CA ASN A 101 -11.94 4.67 0.14
C ASN A 101 -11.20 4.25 -1.14
N GLU A 102 -11.86 3.46 -2.00
CA GLU A 102 -11.28 2.97 -3.24
C GLU A 102 -10.76 4.10 -4.14
N HIS A 103 -11.49 5.21 -4.23
CA HIS A 103 -11.07 6.36 -5.03
C HIS A 103 -9.77 6.98 -4.50
N ASN A 104 -9.62 7.06 -3.18
CA ASN A 104 -8.38 7.55 -2.58
C ASN A 104 -7.22 6.58 -2.76
N MET A 105 -7.50 5.28 -2.76
CA MET A 105 -6.48 4.27 -3.05
C MET A 105 -5.97 4.40 -4.49
N VAL A 106 -6.87 4.60 -5.46
CA VAL A 106 -6.50 4.85 -6.86
C VAL A 106 -5.69 6.14 -6.98
N TYR A 107 -6.12 7.21 -6.32
CA TYR A 107 -5.36 8.45 -6.31
C TYR A 107 -3.96 8.27 -5.72
N ALA A 108 -3.81 7.46 -4.67
CA ALA A 108 -2.51 7.16 -4.09
C ALA A 108 -1.55 6.52 -5.10
N THR A 109 -2.01 5.64 -5.97
CA THR A 109 -1.15 5.05 -7.02
C THR A 109 -0.62 6.12 -7.96
N ASP A 110 -1.44 7.08 -8.33
CA ASP A 110 -1.05 8.17 -9.21
C ASP A 110 -0.17 9.20 -8.52
N TYR A 111 -0.50 9.54 -7.28
CA TYR A 111 0.27 10.50 -6.49
C TYR A 111 1.69 10.02 -6.21
N PHE A 112 1.83 8.79 -5.73
CA PHE A 112 3.14 8.20 -5.40
C PHE A 112 3.83 7.56 -6.61
N LYS A 113 3.15 7.44 -7.75
CA LYS A 113 3.66 6.84 -8.99
C LYS A 113 4.15 5.41 -8.78
N ILE A 114 3.34 4.61 -8.11
CA ILE A 114 3.63 3.20 -7.84
C ILE A 114 2.42 2.33 -8.23
N ASN A 115 2.68 1.06 -8.51
CA ASN A 115 1.64 0.06 -8.50
C ASN A 115 1.43 -0.40 -7.05
N ILE A 116 0.19 -0.72 -6.69
CA ILE A 116 -0.13 -1.25 -5.36
C ILE A 116 -0.81 -2.60 -5.55
N CYS A 117 -0.19 -3.64 -5.03
CA CYS A 117 -0.74 -4.99 -4.97
C CYS A 117 -1.02 -5.37 -3.52
N ILE A 118 -2.21 -5.85 -3.27
CA ILE A 118 -2.68 -6.22 -1.94
C ILE A 118 -3.01 -7.70 -1.92
N ILE A 119 -2.31 -8.46 -1.08
CA ILE A 119 -2.57 -9.88 -0.87
C ILE A 119 -3.58 -10.03 0.27
N ASN A 120 -4.67 -10.73 0.00
CA ASN A 120 -5.64 -11.08 1.03
C ASN A 120 -5.34 -12.47 1.56
N LEU A 121 -4.93 -12.57 2.83
CA LEU A 121 -4.55 -13.84 3.45
C LEU A 121 -5.74 -14.77 3.66
N SER A 122 -6.95 -14.26 3.81
CA SER A 122 -8.11 -15.08 4.14
C SER A 122 -8.60 -15.95 2.99
N ASN A 123 -8.33 -15.56 1.73
CA ASN A 123 -8.83 -16.28 0.55
C ASN A 123 -7.78 -16.56 -0.52
N ALA A 124 -6.50 -16.41 -0.21
CA ALA A 124 -5.38 -16.64 -1.14
C ALA A 124 -5.53 -15.88 -2.47
N SER A 125 -6.00 -14.65 -2.41
CA SER A 125 -6.18 -13.77 -3.56
C SER A 125 -5.30 -12.52 -3.44
N PHE A 126 -5.15 -11.82 -4.56
CA PHE A 126 -4.54 -10.49 -4.55
C PHE A 126 -5.38 -9.52 -5.38
N LYS A 127 -5.24 -8.25 -5.08
CA LYS A 127 -5.89 -7.16 -5.77
C LYS A 127 -4.84 -6.17 -6.26
N ILE A 128 -5.02 -5.69 -7.48
CA ILE A 128 -4.26 -4.56 -8.03
C ILE A 128 -5.11 -3.32 -7.88
N VAL A 129 -4.58 -2.29 -7.22
CA VAL A 129 -5.27 -1.01 -7.12
C VAL A 129 -5.06 -0.24 -8.42
N SER A 130 -6.15 0.06 -9.12
CA SER A 130 -6.10 0.73 -10.43
C SER A 130 -5.47 -0.14 -11.53
N GLU A 131 -5.12 0.45 -12.65
CA GLU A 131 -4.45 -0.24 -13.75
C GLU A 131 -2.97 -0.44 -13.45
N TYR A 132 -2.47 -1.63 -13.76
CA TYR A 132 -1.07 -1.95 -13.57
C TYR A 132 -0.21 -1.29 -14.66
N SER A 133 0.87 -0.64 -14.26
CA SER A 133 1.82 -0.02 -15.18
C SER A 133 3.19 -0.69 -15.06
N THR A 134 3.73 -1.16 -16.17
CA THR A 134 5.06 -1.76 -16.23
C THR A 134 6.18 -0.72 -16.02
N ASP A 135 5.87 0.57 -16.16
CA ASP A 135 6.82 1.67 -15.97
C ASP A 135 6.97 2.08 -14.50
N ARG A 136 6.16 1.49 -13.61
CA ARG A 136 6.17 1.81 -12.18
C ARG A 136 6.68 0.62 -11.36
N MET A 137 7.39 0.93 -10.30
CA MET A 137 7.70 -0.05 -9.26
C MET A 137 6.41 -0.44 -8.51
N THR A 138 6.43 -1.59 -7.87
CA THR A 138 5.26 -2.16 -7.20
C THR A 138 5.46 -2.24 -5.71
N MET A 139 4.50 -1.69 -4.96
CA MET A 139 4.37 -1.91 -3.52
C MET A 139 3.59 -3.20 -3.30
N LEU A 140 4.12 -4.08 -2.46
CA LEU A 140 3.47 -5.32 -2.06
C LEU A 140 3.04 -5.23 -0.62
N SER A 141 1.77 -5.48 -0.35
CA SER A 141 1.19 -5.42 0.99
C SER A 141 0.28 -6.61 1.25
N ILE A 142 -0.01 -6.82 2.51
CA ILE A 142 -0.95 -7.83 2.98
C ILE A 142 -2.13 -7.10 3.60
N LEU A 143 -3.34 -7.57 3.31
CA LEU A 143 -4.54 -7.19 4.04
C LEU A 143 -4.87 -8.31 5.01
N ASP A 144 -4.78 -8.03 6.30
CA ASP A 144 -5.18 -8.91 7.38
C ASP A 144 -6.36 -8.28 8.11
N GLU A 145 -7.55 -8.84 7.87
CA GLU A 145 -8.82 -8.25 8.30
C GLU A 145 -8.97 -6.82 7.74
N GLU A 146 -8.81 -5.80 8.57
CA GLU A 146 -8.94 -4.40 8.17
C GLU A 146 -7.61 -3.63 8.20
N THR A 147 -6.50 -4.33 8.43
CA THR A 147 -5.18 -3.72 8.58
C THR A 147 -4.29 -4.08 7.40
N TYR A 148 -3.71 -3.05 6.78
CA TYR A 148 -2.69 -3.21 5.74
C TYR A 148 -1.31 -3.31 6.37
N LEU A 149 -0.53 -4.27 5.91
CA LEU A 149 0.83 -4.53 6.39
C LEU A 149 1.80 -4.57 5.20
N PRO A 150 2.92 -3.85 5.26
CA PRO A 150 3.89 -3.87 4.17
C PRO A 150 4.77 -5.11 4.23
N ILE A 151 5.16 -5.61 3.06
CA ILE A 151 6.22 -6.61 2.92
C ILE A 151 7.48 -5.88 2.51
N LEU A 152 8.44 -5.80 3.39
CA LEU A 152 9.65 -5.01 3.25
C LEU A 152 10.89 -5.89 3.07
N SER A 153 11.99 -5.30 2.59
CA SER A 153 13.26 -5.98 2.38
C SER A 153 14.32 -5.45 3.35
N THR A 154 15.17 -6.35 3.85
CA THR A 154 16.32 -5.98 4.68
C THR A 154 17.36 -5.15 3.92
N SER A 155 17.34 -5.19 2.58
CA SER A 155 18.22 -4.36 1.74
C SER A 155 17.84 -2.88 1.74
N GLY A 156 16.67 -2.52 2.27
CA GLY A 156 16.14 -1.16 2.24
C GLY A 156 15.46 -0.78 0.92
N ASN A 157 15.47 -1.64 -0.07
CA ASN A 157 14.70 -1.47 -1.30
C ASN A 157 13.40 -2.24 -1.17
N HIS A 158 12.34 -1.54 -0.79
CA HIS A 158 11.06 -2.15 -0.43
C HIS A 158 10.06 -2.23 -1.58
N LEU A 159 10.40 -1.69 -2.74
CA LEU A 159 9.57 -1.77 -3.94
C LEU A 159 10.07 -2.91 -4.84
N TYR A 160 9.12 -3.56 -5.49
CA TYR A 160 9.38 -4.70 -6.37
C TYR A 160 9.36 -4.26 -7.82
N ASN A 161 10.10 -4.98 -8.67
CA ASN A 161 10.03 -4.81 -10.11
C ASN A 161 8.64 -5.19 -10.64
N SER A 162 8.30 -4.72 -11.82
CA SER A 162 6.97 -4.95 -12.41
C SER A 162 6.66 -6.43 -12.67
N ASP A 163 7.67 -7.28 -12.78
CA ASP A 163 7.50 -8.72 -12.97
C ASP A 163 6.92 -9.46 -11.78
N ILE A 164 6.82 -8.82 -10.61
CA ILE A 164 6.15 -9.42 -9.44
C ILE A 164 4.70 -9.80 -9.74
N ILE A 165 4.05 -9.11 -10.66
CA ILE A 165 2.67 -9.42 -11.05
C ILE A 165 2.54 -10.83 -11.65
N ASP A 166 3.55 -11.27 -12.40
CA ASP A 166 3.55 -12.61 -13.01
C ASP A 166 3.67 -13.68 -11.94
N VAL A 167 4.48 -13.42 -10.91
CA VAL A 167 4.63 -14.32 -9.76
C VAL A 167 3.31 -14.43 -9.00
N LEU A 168 2.65 -13.30 -8.75
CA LEU A 168 1.35 -13.29 -8.07
C LEU A 168 0.30 -14.04 -8.88
N ASN A 169 0.22 -13.81 -10.18
CA ASN A 169 -0.74 -14.50 -11.07
C ASN A 169 -0.53 -16.02 -11.12
N ASN A 170 0.71 -16.47 -10.96
CA ASN A 170 1.01 -17.91 -10.99
C ASN A 170 0.62 -18.63 -9.70
N HIS A 171 0.47 -17.93 -8.59
CA HIS A 171 0.25 -18.54 -7.27
C HIS A 171 -1.03 -18.11 -6.58
N LEU A 172 -1.62 -16.98 -6.97
CA LEU A 172 -2.80 -16.43 -6.32
C LEU A 172 -3.90 -16.10 -7.35
N TYR A 173 -5.13 -16.08 -6.88
CA TYR A 173 -6.27 -15.63 -7.66
C TYR A 173 -6.31 -14.08 -7.68
N CYS A 174 -6.42 -13.49 -8.88
CA CYS A 174 -6.58 -12.04 -9.01
C CYS A 174 -8.05 -11.66 -8.84
N SER A 175 -8.39 -10.97 -7.76
CA SER A 175 -9.77 -10.60 -7.43
C SER A 175 -10.31 -9.45 -8.30
N ASN A 176 -9.47 -8.77 -9.08
CA ASN A 176 -9.89 -7.75 -10.06
C ASN A 176 -10.38 -8.35 -11.36
N ALA A 177 -10.03 -9.60 -11.64
CA ALA A 177 -10.43 -10.28 -12.87
C ALA A 177 -11.92 -10.60 -12.82
N ASN A 178 -12.71 -9.94 -13.64
CA ASN A 178 -14.14 -10.20 -13.83
C ASN A 178 -14.37 -11.02 -15.08
#